data_d77faaee1a47c3b6291af7a80eafc5da
#
_entry.id   d77faaee1a47c3b6291af7a80eafc5da
#
_cell.length_a   1.000
_cell.length_b   1.000
_cell.length_c   1.000
_cell.angle_alpha   90.00
_cell.angle_beta   90.00
_cell.angle_gamma   90.00
#
_symmetry.space_group_name_H-M   'P 1'
#
loop_
_entity.id
_entity.type
_entity.pdbx_description
1 polymer ?
#
loop_
_entity_poly.entity_id
_entity_poly.type
_entity_poly.pdbx_seq_one_letter_code
_entity_poly.pdbx_strand_id
1 'polypeptide(L)'
;MTDDNNVSVRALAYLGVAVEDPDAWLRFATDALGLMRADEADGLGRLRVDQRAWRIAVEKGAMNDLAFTGFEVAGAGELAAMRRRLQARGVAFEEDDGALAADRGVTQLIHCVDPVGTRVEIFYGATDRFERPFVSPAGVGGFVTGDQGLGHVVLGGDDIAAMRSFYVDALGFRRSDIIRMELRGLGMKELEFYHCNPRHHTLALVPLRGPRRLFHFMVQVGTIDDVGFAIDRVQAAGLRITSTLGRHTNDHMIS
;
A
#
# COMPACT_ATOMS: atom_id res chain seq x y z
N MET A 1 -9.93 -27.58 6.43
CA MET A 1 -10.17 -27.01 5.08
C MET A 1 -10.67 -25.60 5.32
N THR A 2 -9.90 -24.59 4.96
CA THR A 2 -10.37 -23.21 4.94
C THR A 2 -11.51 -23.10 3.96
N ASP A 3 -12.65 -22.56 4.40
CA ASP A 3 -13.80 -22.29 3.53
C ASP A 3 -13.36 -21.24 2.50
N ASP A 4 -13.34 -21.62 1.23
CA ASP A 4 -12.87 -20.76 0.12
C ASP A 4 -13.65 -19.44 0.02
N ASN A 5 -14.85 -19.39 0.59
CA ASN A 5 -15.66 -18.18 0.66
C ASN A 5 -15.20 -17.19 1.76
N ASN A 6 -14.38 -17.64 2.70
CA ASN A 6 -13.93 -16.83 3.84
C ASN A 6 -12.45 -16.42 3.79
N VAL A 7 -11.74 -16.78 2.71
CA VAL A 7 -10.36 -16.34 2.53
C VAL A 7 -10.31 -14.87 2.15
N SER A 8 -9.42 -14.11 2.77
CA SER A 8 -9.17 -12.71 2.46
C SER A 8 -7.69 -12.37 2.64
N VAL A 9 -7.25 -11.34 1.96
CA VAL A 9 -5.98 -10.71 2.28
C VAL A 9 -6.05 -10.07 3.67
N ARG A 10 -4.90 -9.95 4.35
CA ARG A 10 -4.82 -9.46 5.74
C ARG A 10 -4.28 -8.05 5.84
N ALA A 11 -3.38 -7.67 4.95
CA ALA A 11 -2.72 -6.38 5.03
C ALA A 11 -2.17 -5.97 3.67
N LEU A 12 -2.13 -4.67 3.40
CA LEU A 12 -1.18 -4.09 2.46
C LEU A 12 0.21 -4.20 3.11
N ALA A 13 1.01 -5.13 2.64
CA ALA A 13 2.30 -5.40 3.26
C ALA A 13 3.40 -4.53 2.67
N TYR A 14 3.36 -4.32 1.35
CA TYR A 14 4.31 -3.48 0.64
C TYR A 14 3.69 -2.87 -0.62
N LEU A 15 4.38 -1.88 -1.18
CA LEU A 15 4.09 -1.32 -2.50
C LEU A 15 5.38 -0.96 -3.24
N GLY A 16 5.29 -0.84 -4.56
CA GLY A 16 6.36 -0.33 -5.40
C GLY A 16 5.90 0.86 -6.23
N VAL A 17 6.76 1.86 -6.35
CA VAL A 17 6.56 3.00 -7.25
C VAL A 17 7.65 3.02 -8.32
N ALA A 18 7.26 3.30 -9.56
CA ALA A 18 8.20 3.50 -10.66
C ALA A 18 8.27 5.00 -10.98
N VAL A 19 9.45 5.61 -10.80
CA VAL A 19 9.64 7.05 -10.86
C VAL A 19 10.84 7.44 -11.72
N GLU A 20 10.80 8.64 -12.32
CA GLU A 20 11.90 9.14 -13.15
C GLU A 20 13.16 9.47 -12.35
N ASP A 21 13.02 9.95 -11.11
CA ASP A 21 14.13 10.27 -10.20
C ASP A 21 14.02 9.48 -8.89
N PRO A 22 14.48 8.22 -8.85
CA PRO A 22 14.47 7.42 -7.62
C PRO A 22 15.28 8.05 -6.49
N ASP A 23 16.38 8.72 -6.79
CA ASP A 23 17.24 9.30 -5.76
C ASP A 23 16.57 10.48 -5.05
N ALA A 24 15.88 11.34 -5.80
CA ALA A 24 15.09 12.42 -5.20
C ALA A 24 13.97 11.86 -4.34
N TRP A 25 13.29 10.82 -4.81
CA TRP A 25 12.22 10.17 -4.08
C TRP A 25 12.72 9.50 -2.80
N LEU A 26 13.85 8.81 -2.87
CA LEU A 26 14.48 8.17 -1.71
C LEU A 26 14.98 9.19 -0.69
N ARG A 27 15.56 10.32 -1.12
CA ARG A 27 15.91 11.43 -0.20
C ARG A 27 14.66 11.98 0.48
N PHE A 28 13.58 12.24 -0.25
CA PHE A 28 12.31 12.68 0.34
C PHE A 28 11.82 11.69 1.40
N ALA A 29 11.83 10.40 1.10
CA ALA A 29 11.36 9.37 2.01
C ALA A 29 12.22 9.26 3.29
N THR A 30 13.54 9.39 3.18
CA THR A 30 14.45 9.33 4.35
C THR A 30 14.45 10.62 5.14
N ASP A 31 14.59 11.76 4.49
CA ASP A 31 14.90 13.02 5.16
C ASP A 31 13.62 13.72 5.64
N ALA A 32 12.52 13.62 4.89
CA ALA A 32 11.25 14.25 5.27
C ALA A 32 10.32 13.29 6.02
N LEU A 33 10.12 12.07 5.51
CA LEU A 33 9.21 11.11 6.12
C LEU A 33 9.87 10.24 7.18
N GLY A 34 11.21 10.16 7.21
CA GLY A 34 11.94 9.38 8.20
C GLY A 34 11.93 7.88 7.98
N LEU A 35 11.72 7.42 6.75
CA LEU A 35 11.83 6.02 6.39
C LEU A 35 13.31 5.59 6.37
N MET A 36 13.60 4.37 6.78
CA MET A 36 14.95 3.81 6.81
C MET A 36 15.26 3.11 5.48
N ARG A 37 16.47 3.28 4.94
CA ARG A 37 16.93 2.43 3.83
C ARG A 37 17.01 0.97 4.25
N ALA A 38 16.52 0.07 3.41
CA ALA A 38 16.74 -1.36 3.57
C ALA A 38 18.21 -1.73 3.31
N ASP A 39 18.59 -2.95 3.65
CA ASP A 39 19.89 -3.48 3.31
C ASP A 39 20.03 -3.68 1.80
N GLU A 40 21.26 -3.56 1.28
CA GLU A 40 21.54 -3.81 -0.14
C GLU A 40 21.16 -5.25 -0.55
N ALA A 41 21.31 -6.20 0.38
CA ALA A 41 20.90 -7.60 0.18
C ALA A 41 19.37 -7.75 -0.03
N ASP A 42 18.57 -6.80 0.45
CA ASP A 42 17.11 -6.79 0.29
C ASP A 42 16.66 -6.03 -0.97
N GLY A 43 17.60 -5.51 -1.76
CA GLY A 43 17.39 -4.82 -3.02
C GLY A 43 17.60 -3.30 -2.95
N LEU A 44 18.16 -2.75 -4.02
CA LEU A 44 18.37 -1.32 -4.15
C LEU A 44 17.03 -0.58 -4.23
N GLY A 45 16.99 0.65 -3.67
CA GLY A 45 15.80 1.49 -3.71
C GLY A 45 14.69 1.06 -2.76
N ARG A 46 14.96 0.19 -1.79
CA ARG A 46 13.97 -0.28 -0.82
C ARG A 46 14.04 0.48 0.51
N LEU A 47 12.85 0.64 1.11
CA LEU A 47 12.66 1.42 2.33
C LEU A 47 11.87 0.59 3.36
N ARG A 48 12.20 0.82 4.62
CA ARG A 48 11.59 0.20 5.80
C ARG A 48 10.86 1.24 6.64
N VAL A 49 9.82 0.78 7.34
CA VAL A 49 9.11 1.51 8.39
C VAL A 49 9.01 0.70 9.69
N ASP A 50 9.46 -0.55 9.66
CA ASP A 50 9.44 -1.50 10.79
C ASP A 50 10.51 -2.59 10.62
N GLN A 51 10.32 -3.74 11.28
CA GLN A 51 11.23 -4.88 11.23
C GLN A 51 11.20 -5.66 9.91
N ARG A 52 10.23 -5.47 9.04
CA ARG A 52 10.20 -6.13 7.70
C ARG A 52 11.44 -5.75 6.91
N ALA A 53 11.94 -6.67 6.09
CA ALA A 53 13.09 -6.44 5.22
C ALA A 53 12.89 -5.16 4.38
N TRP A 54 11.68 -4.93 3.89
CA TRP A 54 11.28 -3.68 3.24
C TRP A 54 9.74 -3.57 3.17
N ARG A 55 9.27 -2.35 2.90
CA ARG A 55 7.85 -2.02 2.77
C ARG A 55 7.54 -1.20 1.50
N ILE A 56 8.49 -0.41 1.02
CA ILE A 56 8.33 0.41 -0.17
C ILE A 56 9.52 0.18 -1.09
N ALA A 57 9.26 -0.16 -2.35
CA ALA A 57 10.26 -0.22 -3.40
C ALA A 57 10.15 1.03 -4.29
N VAL A 58 11.29 1.61 -4.62
CA VAL A 58 11.40 2.76 -5.52
C VAL A 58 12.24 2.34 -6.71
N GLU A 59 11.62 2.22 -7.87
CA GLU A 59 12.24 1.73 -9.10
C GLU A 59 12.38 2.86 -10.13
N LYS A 60 13.38 2.76 -11.00
CA LYS A 60 13.52 3.66 -12.14
C LYS A 60 12.44 3.36 -13.18
N GLY A 61 11.66 4.37 -13.56
CA GLY A 61 10.64 4.23 -14.60
C GLY A 61 9.97 5.54 -14.96
N ALA A 62 9.54 5.68 -16.21
CA ALA A 62 8.89 6.90 -16.72
C ALA A 62 7.42 7.06 -16.27
N MET A 63 6.86 6.04 -15.62
CA MET A 63 5.44 6.02 -15.26
C MET A 63 5.09 7.08 -14.20
N ASN A 64 5.99 7.36 -13.27
CA ASN A 64 5.77 8.21 -12.09
C ASN A 64 4.48 7.83 -11.34
N ASP A 65 4.27 6.53 -11.13
CA ASP A 65 3.04 5.95 -10.61
C ASP A 65 3.31 4.68 -9.82
N LEU A 66 2.26 4.09 -9.26
CA LEU A 66 2.27 2.79 -8.60
C LEU A 66 2.63 1.67 -9.60
N ALA A 67 3.70 0.95 -9.32
CA ALA A 67 4.12 -0.19 -10.11
C ALA A 67 3.39 -1.48 -9.67
N PHE A 68 3.30 -1.69 -8.36
CA PHE A 68 2.62 -2.86 -7.77
C PHE A 68 2.18 -2.61 -6.32
N THR A 69 1.26 -3.44 -5.86
CA THR A 69 0.89 -3.59 -4.44
C THR A 69 1.05 -5.04 -4.02
N GLY A 70 1.52 -5.28 -2.79
CA GLY A 70 1.63 -6.61 -2.21
C GLY A 70 0.69 -6.78 -1.02
N PHE A 71 -0.21 -7.74 -1.12
CA PHE A 71 -1.13 -8.10 -0.05
C PHE A 71 -0.75 -9.43 0.59
N GLU A 72 -0.65 -9.44 1.91
CA GLU A 72 -0.28 -10.63 2.68
C GLU A 72 -1.52 -11.47 3.00
N VAL A 73 -1.37 -12.80 2.90
CA VAL A 73 -2.31 -13.81 3.44
C VAL A 73 -1.64 -14.57 4.58
N ALA A 74 -2.43 -15.33 5.36
CA ALA A 74 -1.95 -15.96 6.58
C ALA A 74 -0.84 -17.00 6.37
N GLY A 75 -0.89 -17.72 5.26
CA GLY A 75 0.07 -18.80 4.99
C GLY A 75 -0.26 -19.56 3.71
N ALA A 76 0.38 -20.70 3.54
CA ALA A 76 0.25 -21.53 2.34
C ALA A 76 -1.18 -22.00 2.07
N GLY A 77 -1.94 -22.31 3.13
CA GLY A 77 -3.34 -22.74 3.03
C GLY A 77 -4.23 -21.64 2.47
N GLU A 78 -4.07 -20.43 2.97
CA GLU A 78 -4.81 -19.24 2.52
C GLU A 78 -4.40 -18.82 1.12
N LEU A 79 -3.12 -18.94 0.74
CA LEU A 79 -2.69 -18.66 -0.62
C LEU A 79 -3.30 -19.68 -1.61
N ALA A 80 -3.37 -20.96 -1.22
CA ALA A 80 -4.05 -21.98 -2.03
C ALA A 80 -5.55 -21.72 -2.15
N ALA A 81 -6.22 -21.28 -1.07
CA ALA A 81 -7.62 -20.88 -1.11
C ALA A 81 -7.85 -19.62 -1.95
N MET A 82 -6.91 -18.66 -1.91
CA MET A 82 -6.97 -17.45 -2.76
C MET A 82 -6.88 -17.80 -4.25
N ARG A 83 -6.01 -18.74 -4.64
CA ARG A 83 -5.97 -19.25 -6.02
C ARG A 83 -7.33 -19.75 -6.50
N ARG A 84 -7.97 -20.61 -5.71
CA ARG A 84 -9.31 -21.15 -6.04
C ARG A 84 -10.35 -20.04 -6.14
N ARG A 85 -10.29 -19.07 -5.23
CA ARG A 85 -11.20 -17.92 -5.25
C ARG A 85 -11.02 -17.05 -6.48
N LEU A 86 -9.79 -16.72 -6.87
CA LEU A 86 -9.50 -15.96 -8.09
C LEU A 86 -10.02 -16.71 -9.33
N GLN A 87 -9.76 -18.02 -9.44
CA GLN A 87 -10.28 -18.87 -10.50
C GLN A 87 -11.81 -18.85 -10.55
N ALA A 88 -12.49 -19.03 -9.41
CA ALA A 88 -13.93 -19.01 -9.31
C ALA A 88 -14.56 -17.66 -9.69
N ARG A 89 -13.81 -16.57 -9.57
CA ARG A 89 -14.20 -15.21 -9.94
C ARG A 89 -13.75 -14.81 -11.36
N GLY A 90 -13.10 -15.73 -12.08
CA GLY A 90 -12.60 -15.47 -13.44
C GLY A 90 -11.46 -14.47 -13.51
N VAL A 91 -10.74 -14.26 -12.39
CA VAL A 91 -9.56 -13.40 -12.36
C VAL A 91 -8.35 -14.22 -12.78
N ALA A 92 -7.74 -13.84 -13.90
CA ALA A 92 -6.49 -14.43 -14.35
C ALA A 92 -5.35 -14.04 -13.39
N PHE A 93 -4.51 -15.00 -13.04
CA PHE A 93 -3.31 -14.78 -12.25
C PHE A 93 -2.17 -15.65 -12.76
N GLU A 94 -0.96 -15.28 -12.41
CA GLU A 94 0.26 -16.00 -12.75
C GLU A 94 0.91 -16.56 -11.47
N GLU A 95 1.43 -17.77 -11.59
CA GLU A 95 2.28 -18.39 -10.57
C GLU A 95 3.70 -17.85 -10.72
N ASP A 96 4.35 -17.56 -9.60
CA ASP A 96 5.76 -17.22 -9.60
C ASP A 96 6.61 -18.51 -9.63
N ASP A 97 7.68 -18.51 -10.41
CA ASP A 97 8.67 -19.60 -10.47
C ASP A 97 9.68 -19.56 -9.31
N GLY A 98 9.52 -18.65 -8.39
CA GLY A 98 10.37 -18.40 -7.23
C GLY A 98 11.31 -17.20 -7.38
N ALA A 99 11.50 -16.67 -8.57
CA ALA A 99 12.41 -15.54 -8.79
C ALA A 99 11.85 -14.25 -8.19
N LEU A 100 10.55 -13.97 -8.41
CA LEU A 100 9.92 -12.80 -7.86
C LEU A 100 9.74 -12.93 -6.34
N ALA A 101 9.36 -14.12 -5.83
CA ALA A 101 9.28 -14.37 -4.41
C ALA A 101 10.62 -14.13 -3.70
N ALA A 102 11.73 -14.59 -4.30
CA ALA A 102 13.07 -14.34 -3.80
C ALA A 102 13.40 -12.83 -3.80
N ASP A 103 13.13 -12.12 -4.90
CA ASP A 103 13.31 -10.67 -4.98
C ASP A 103 12.46 -9.92 -3.94
N ARG A 104 11.22 -10.34 -3.70
CA ARG A 104 10.34 -9.74 -2.70
C ARG A 104 10.71 -10.11 -1.26
N GLY A 105 11.55 -11.13 -1.05
CA GLY A 105 11.89 -11.67 0.27
C GLY A 105 10.68 -12.32 0.94
N VAL A 106 9.88 -13.06 0.18
CA VAL A 106 8.69 -13.78 0.66
C VAL A 106 8.78 -15.27 0.36
N THR A 107 7.99 -16.10 1.05
CA THR A 107 8.07 -17.54 0.88
C THR A 107 7.46 -17.99 -0.45
N GLN A 108 6.31 -17.45 -0.82
CA GLN A 108 5.63 -17.74 -2.09
C GLN A 108 4.66 -16.61 -2.42
N LEU A 109 4.49 -16.33 -3.70
CA LEU A 109 3.50 -15.38 -4.20
C LEU A 109 2.84 -15.84 -5.51
N ILE A 110 1.70 -15.25 -5.78
CA ILE A 110 1.04 -15.20 -7.08
C ILE A 110 0.80 -13.74 -7.43
N HIS A 111 0.61 -13.43 -8.69
CA HIS A 111 0.26 -12.05 -9.07
C HIS A 111 -0.82 -12.01 -10.14
N CYS A 112 -1.58 -10.94 -10.11
CA CYS A 112 -2.61 -10.62 -11.08
C CYS A 112 -2.58 -9.13 -11.39
N VAL A 113 -3.50 -8.68 -12.23
CA VAL A 113 -3.64 -7.26 -12.59
C VAL A 113 -5.04 -6.81 -12.22
N ASP A 114 -5.14 -5.69 -11.53
CA ASP A 114 -6.42 -5.08 -11.21
C ASP A 114 -7.07 -4.40 -12.44
N PRO A 115 -8.35 -3.99 -12.36
CA PRO A 115 -9.05 -3.39 -13.51
C PRO A 115 -8.46 -2.08 -14.05
N VAL A 116 -7.60 -1.40 -13.30
CA VAL A 116 -6.90 -0.19 -13.77
C VAL A 116 -5.47 -0.44 -14.21
N GLY A 117 -5.05 -1.72 -14.26
CA GLY A 117 -3.75 -2.14 -14.75
C GLY A 117 -2.64 -2.09 -13.70
N THR A 118 -2.97 -2.07 -12.42
CA THR A 118 -1.99 -2.20 -11.34
C THR A 118 -1.67 -3.67 -11.09
N ARG A 119 -0.40 -4.01 -11.03
CA ARG A 119 0.04 -5.35 -10.60
C ARG A 119 -0.26 -5.54 -9.12
N VAL A 120 -0.94 -6.63 -8.80
CA VAL A 120 -1.31 -7.03 -7.46
C VAL A 120 -0.62 -8.35 -7.14
N GLU A 121 0.25 -8.35 -6.15
CA GLU A 121 0.97 -9.51 -5.65
C GLU A 121 0.29 -10.01 -4.37
N ILE A 122 0.01 -11.31 -4.28
CA ILE A 122 -0.62 -11.95 -3.12
C ILE A 122 0.35 -13.01 -2.62
N PHE A 123 0.75 -12.93 -1.36
CA PHE A 123 1.87 -13.71 -0.86
C PHE A 123 1.73 -14.05 0.64
N TYR A 124 2.63 -14.91 1.13
CA TYR A 124 2.85 -15.15 2.56
C TYR A 124 4.33 -15.27 2.89
N GLY A 125 4.66 -15.12 4.20
CA GLY A 125 5.97 -15.40 4.74
C GLY A 125 7.02 -14.36 4.36
N ALA A 126 6.71 -13.07 4.57
CA ALA A 126 7.66 -12.00 4.37
C ALA A 126 8.82 -12.07 5.38
N THR A 127 10.02 -11.71 4.92
CA THR A 127 11.24 -11.68 5.71
C THR A 127 11.23 -10.53 6.71
N ASP A 128 11.59 -10.84 7.96
CA ASP A 128 11.87 -9.87 9.02
C ASP A 128 13.39 -9.74 9.24
N ARG A 129 13.82 -8.54 9.63
CA ARG A 129 15.22 -8.17 9.94
C ARG A 129 15.33 -7.72 11.39
N PHE A 130 15.15 -8.65 12.33
CA PHE A 130 15.25 -8.35 13.76
C PHE A 130 16.68 -8.03 14.19
N GLU A 131 17.68 -8.56 13.48
CA GLU A 131 19.11 -8.29 13.68
C GLU A 131 19.49 -6.85 13.33
N ARG A 132 18.65 -6.16 12.56
CA ARG A 132 18.79 -4.75 12.21
C ARG A 132 17.49 -4.00 12.53
N PRO A 133 17.27 -3.57 13.75
CA PRO A 133 16.07 -2.83 14.14
C PRO A 133 15.83 -1.60 13.28
N PHE A 134 14.57 -1.24 13.11
CA PHE A 134 14.21 0.02 12.44
C PHE A 134 14.67 1.20 13.30
N VAL A 135 15.41 2.11 12.68
CA VAL A 135 15.84 3.39 13.26
C VAL A 135 15.60 4.48 12.23
N SER A 136 14.70 5.40 12.53
CA SER A 136 14.39 6.51 11.62
C SER A 136 15.59 7.46 11.48
N PRO A 137 16.06 7.76 10.27
CA PRO A 137 17.12 8.74 10.05
C PRO A 137 16.69 10.19 10.38
N ALA A 138 15.38 10.45 10.41
CA ALA A 138 14.81 11.77 10.74
C ALA A 138 14.23 11.85 12.15
N GLY A 139 14.50 10.86 13.03
CA GLY A 139 14.09 10.85 14.42
C GLY A 139 12.59 10.57 14.66
N VAL A 140 11.89 9.97 13.70
CA VAL A 140 10.50 9.54 13.89
C VAL A 140 10.46 8.43 14.92
N GLY A 141 9.54 8.53 15.90
CA GLY A 141 9.43 7.58 17.00
C GLY A 141 9.00 6.17 16.61
N GLY A 142 8.45 5.99 15.41
CA GLY A 142 8.05 4.71 14.83
C GLY A 142 6.76 4.82 14.04
N PHE A 143 6.50 3.77 13.23
CA PHE A 143 5.30 3.66 12.42
C PHE A 143 4.35 2.59 12.99
N VAL A 144 3.05 2.84 12.86
CA VAL A 144 2.01 1.88 13.25
C VAL A 144 1.80 0.89 12.12
N THR A 145 2.32 -0.31 12.29
CA THR A 145 2.28 -1.41 11.33
C THR A 145 1.66 -2.67 11.96
N GLY A 146 2.43 -3.67 12.32
CA GLY A 146 1.94 -4.91 12.92
C GLY A 146 0.90 -5.61 12.04
N ASP A 147 -0.24 -5.94 12.61
CA ASP A 147 -1.39 -6.55 11.95
C ASP A 147 -2.15 -5.58 11.02
N GLN A 148 -1.86 -4.29 11.09
CA GLN A 148 -2.46 -3.27 10.22
C GLN A 148 -1.69 -3.04 8.91
N GLY A 149 -0.54 -3.68 8.73
CA GLY A 149 0.30 -3.55 7.54
C GLY A 149 0.95 -2.18 7.38
N LEU A 150 1.40 -1.87 6.16
CA LEU A 150 2.10 -0.62 5.83
C LEU A 150 1.27 0.64 6.11
N GLY A 151 0.00 0.58 5.78
CA GLY A 151 -0.89 1.73 5.81
C GLY A 151 -2.08 1.54 4.88
N HIS A 152 -2.38 2.55 4.06
CA HIS A 152 -3.39 2.41 3.01
C HIS A 152 -2.91 2.97 1.66
N VAL A 153 -3.60 2.56 0.61
CA VAL A 153 -3.45 3.07 -0.76
C VAL A 153 -4.79 3.56 -1.29
N VAL A 154 -4.77 4.68 -2.00
CA VAL A 154 -5.95 5.26 -2.67
C VAL A 154 -5.73 5.21 -4.16
N LEU A 155 -6.61 4.50 -4.86
CA LEU A 155 -6.55 4.27 -6.29
C LEU A 155 -7.68 4.97 -7.02
N GLY A 156 -7.33 5.60 -8.13
CA GLY A 156 -8.28 6.22 -9.05
C GLY A 156 -8.63 5.32 -10.22
N GLY A 157 -9.87 5.37 -10.67
CA GLY A 157 -10.32 4.64 -11.85
C GLY A 157 -11.67 5.11 -12.36
N ASP A 158 -11.99 4.79 -13.62
CA ASP A 158 -13.27 5.11 -14.25
C ASP A 158 -14.35 4.08 -13.87
N ASP A 159 -13.98 2.79 -13.81
CA ASP A 159 -14.88 1.70 -13.48
C ASP A 159 -14.72 1.25 -12.03
N ILE A 160 -15.32 2.00 -11.12
CA ILE A 160 -15.32 1.67 -9.69
C ILE A 160 -16.06 0.35 -9.42
N ALA A 161 -17.04 -0.01 -10.23
CA ALA A 161 -17.76 -1.28 -10.05
C ALA A 161 -16.85 -2.48 -10.31
N ALA A 162 -16.05 -2.45 -11.38
CA ALA A 162 -15.07 -3.48 -11.66
C ALA A 162 -13.97 -3.53 -10.58
N MET A 163 -13.46 -2.36 -10.14
CA MET A 163 -12.48 -2.29 -9.06
C MET A 163 -13.05 -2.85 -7.75
N ARG A 164 -14.28 -2.50 -7.41
CA ARG A 164 -14.97 -3.04 -6.23
C ARG A 164 -15.10 -4.56 -6.30
N SER A 165 -15.57 -5.09 -7.44
CA SER A 165 -15.69 -6.53 -7.63
C SER A 165 -14.32 -7.23 -7.47
N PHE A 166 -13.26 -6.68 -8.03
CA PHE A 166 -11.92 -7.23 -7.87
C PHE A 166 -11.47 -7.24 -6.40
N TYR A 167 -11.51 -6.11 -5.71
CA TYR A 167 -11.00 -6.03 -4.35
C TYR A 167 -11.92 -6.71 -3.32
N VAL A 168 -13.24 -6.58 -3.45
CA VAL A 168 -14.20 -7.18 -2.50
C VAL A 168 -14.46 -8.65 -2.84
N ASP A 169 -14.88 -8.95 -4.06
CA ASP A 169 -15.33 -10.30 -4.40
C ASP A 169 -14.16 -11.25 -4.64
N ALA A 170 -13.03 -10.78 -5.18
CA ALA A 170 -11.87 -11.64 -5.42
C ALA A 170 -10.86 -11.62 -4.27
N LEU A 171 -10.50 -10.46 -3.71
CA LEU A 171 -9.49 -10.38 -2.64
C LEU A 171 -10.06 -10.42 -1.22
N GLY A 172 -11.37 -10.26 -1.04
CA GLY A 172 -12.03 -10.41 0.26
C GLY A 172 -12.02 -9.16 1.14
N PHE A 173 -11.80 -7.98 0.57
CA PHE A 173 -11.97 -6.72 1.29
C PHE A 173 -13.42 -6.51 1.73
N ARG A 174 -13.61 -5.77 2.80
CA ARG A 174 -14.93 -5.37 3.31
C ARG A 174 -15.03 -3.86 3.30
N ARG A 175 -16.18 -3.34 2.90
CA ARG A 175 -16.40 -1.90 2.88
C ARG A 175 -16.59 -1.36 4.29
N SER A 176 -15.81 -0.34 4.64
CA SER A 176 -15.91 0.39 5.90
C SER A 176 -16.83 1.60 5.78
N ASP A 177 -16.71 2.36 4.67
CA ASP A 177 -17.37 3.65 4.55
C ASP A 177 -17.56 4.08 3.10
N ILE A 178 -18.41 5.09 2.90
CA ILE A 178 -18.58 5.87 1.67
C ILE A 178 -18.64 7.35 2.03
N ILE A 179 -17.79 8.15 1.40
CA ILE A 179 -17.90 9.62 1.47
C ILE A 179 -18.48 10.13 0.16
N ARG A 180 -19.55 10.91 0.27
CA ARG A 180 -20.11 11.67 -0.85
C ARG A 180 -19.62 13.09 -0.78
N MET A 181 -18.95 13.52 -1.83
CA MET A 181 -18.43 14.88 -1.90
C MET A 181 -18.60 15.47 -3.29
N GLU A 182 -18.87 16.77 -3.33
CA GLU A 182 -18.87 17.50 -4.58
C GLU A 182 -17.45 17.86 -4.98
N LEU A 183 -17.00 17.33 -6.11
CA LEU A 183 -15.72 17.70 -6.70
C LEU A 183 -15.93 18.78 -7.74
N ARG A 184 -15.25 19.91 -7.54
CA ARG A 184 -15.37 21.09 -8.41
C ARG A 184 -15.18 20.73 -9.89
N GLY A 185 -16.22 20.98 -10.70
CA GLY A 185 -16.22 20.68 -12.13
C GLY A 185 -16.53 19.23 -12.50
N LEU A 186 -16.68 18.32 -11.52
CA LEU A 186 -16.92 16.89 -11.74
C LEU A 186 -18.23 16.41 -11.08
N GLY A 187 -18.92 17.29 -10.33
CA GLY A 187 -20.16 16.98 -9.63
C GLY A 187 -19.97 16.08 -8.40
N MET A 188 -21.08 15.54 -7.91
CA MET A 188 -21.09 14.65 -6.74
C MET A 188 -20.39 13.32 -7.06
N LYS A 189 -19.45 12.93 -6.21
CA LYS A 189 -18.69 11.68 -6.31
C LYS A 189 -18.79 10.90 -5.01
N GLU A 190 -18.77 9.56 -5.13
CA GLU A 190 -18.69 8.65 -3.99
C GLU A 190 -17.25 8.08 -3.93
N LEU A 191 -16.59 8.32 -2.81
CA LEU A 191 -15.31 7.69 -2.48
C LEU A 191 -15.60 6.50 -1.59
N GLU A 192 -15.09 5.34 -1.94
CA GLU A 192 -15.36 4.09 -1.23
C GLU A 192 -14.13 3.63 -0.46
N PHE A 193 -14.32 3.23 0.79
CA PHE A 193 -13.26 2.84 1.71
C PHE A 193 -13.42 1.36 2.10
N TYR A 194 -12.30 0.62 2.10
CA TYR A 194 -12.29 -0.83 2.31
C TYR A 194 -11.18 -1.26 3.25
N HIS A 195 -11.48 -2.21 4.12
CA HIS A 195 -10.54 -2.77 5.07
C HIS A 195 -10.38 -4.28 4.89
N CYS A 196 -9.23 -4.81 5.30
CA CYS A 196 -8.95 -6.23 5.44
C CYS A 196 -8.38 -6.58 6.83
N ASN A 197 -8.23 -5.59 7.70
CA ASN A 197 -7.67 -5.69 9.04
C ASN A 197 -8.33 -4.64 9.98
N PRO A 198 -7.86 -4.43 11.23
CA PRO A 198 -8.47 -3.45 12.15
C PRO A 198 -8.37 -1.98 11.72
N ARG A 199 -7.51 -1.63 10.75
CA ARG A 199 -7.45 -0.26 10.20
C ARG A 199 -8.80 0.10 9.55
N HIS A 200 -9.26 1.34 9.74
CA HIS A 200 -10.51 1.82 9.12
C HIS A 200 -10.56 1.51 7.63
N HIS A 201 -9.47 1.76 6.92
CA HIS A 201 -9.31 1.35 5.54
C HIS A 201 -7.86 1.05 5.20
N THR A 202 -7.67 0.07 4.34
CA THR A 202 -6.39 -0.32 3.73
C THR A 202 -6.37 0.07 2.25
N LEU A 203 -7.56 0.23 1.67
CA LEU A 203 -7.78 0.64 0.29
C LEU A 203 -8.90 1.67 0.24
N ALA A 204 -8.74 2.70 -0.59
CA ALA A 204 -9.85 3.53 -1.02
C ALA A 204 -9.90 3.64 -2.55
N LEU A 205 -11.11 3.72 -3.09
CA LEU A 205 -11.38 3.86 -4.51
C LEU A 205 -12.01 5.22 -4.80
N VAL A 206 -11.44 5.93 -5.76
CA VAL A 206 -11.88 7.27 -6.16
C VAL A 206 -12.33 7.23 -7.62
N PRO A 207 -13.58 7.65 -7.94
CA PRO A 207 -14.11 7.62 -9.31
C PRO A 207 -13.55 8.78 -10.15
N LEU A 208 -12.24 8.82 -10.25
CA LEU A 208 -11.47 9.81 -11.01
C LEU A 208 -10.34 9.12 -11.74
N ARG A 209 -10.33 9.21 -13.05
CA ARG A 209 -9.17 8.85 -13.84
C ARG A 209 -8.28 10.07 -14.00
N GLY A 210 -7.14 10.02 -13.30
CA GLY A 210 -6.05 10.94 -13.51
C GLY A 210 -5.00 10.37 -14.47
N PRO A 211 -3.90 11.09 -14.69
CA PRO A 211 -2.74 10.56 -15.41
C PRO A 211 -2.06 9.42 -14.66
N ARG A 212 -2.38 9.24 -13.39
CA ARG A 212 -1.84 8.22 -12.47
C ARG A 212 -2.97 7.47 -11.79
N ARG A 213 -2.74 6.18 -11.50
CA ARG A 213 -3.64 5.32 -10.72
C ARG A 213 -3.56 5.62 -9.24
N LEU A 214 -2.35 5.91 -8.74
CA LEU A 214 -2.11 6.25 -7.35
C LEU A 214 -2.49 7.71 -7.07
N PHE A 215 -3.52 7.90 -6.23
CA PHE A 215 -3.81 9.20 -5.64
C PHE A 215 -2.83 9.52 -4.51
N HIS A 216 -2.74 8.62 -3.54
CA HIS A 216 -1.73 8.65 -2.48
C HIS A 216 -1.63 7.28 -1.81
N PHE A 217 -0.58 7.10 -1.05
CA PHE A 217 -0.52 6.11 0.01
C PHE A 217 -0.26 6.82 1.34
N MET A 218 -0.60 6.17 2.44
CA MET A 218 -0.44 6.69 3.79
C MET A 218 0.40 5.72 4.63
N VAL A 219 1.32 6.29 5.40
CA VAL A 219 1.99 5.62 6.50
C VAL A 219 1.59 6.32 7.81
N GLN A 220 1.33 5.55 8.85
CA GLN A 220 0.86 6.07 10.13
C GLN A 220 2.00 6.11 11.12
N VAL A 221 2.21 7.26 11.77
CA VAL A 221 3.13 7.43 12.91
C VAL A 221 2.38 7.32 14.25
N GLY A 222 3.11 7.11 15.33
CA GLY A 222 2.53 6.90 16.66
C GLY A 222 2.02 8.16 17.35
N THR A 223 2.57 9.32 17.00
CA THR A 223 2.29 10.60 17.69
C THR A 223 1.94 11.72 16.69
N ILE A 224 1.16 12.69 17.18
CA ILE A 224 0.88 13.91 16.40
C ILE A 224 2.16 14.77 16.25
N ASP A 225 3.08 14.70 17.19
CA ASP A 225 4.35 15.43 17.12
C ASP A 225 5.19 14.96 15.93
N ASP A 226 5.22 13.64 15.64
CA ASP A 226 5.88 13.10 14.46
C ASP A 226 5.28 13.66 13.16
N VAL A 227 3.94 13.87 13.12
CA VAL A 227 3.27 14.50 11.97
C VAL A 227 3.69 15.97 11.85
N GLY A 228 3.72 16.72 12.97
CA GLY A 228 4.18 18.12 13.00
C GLY A 228 5.63 18.25 12.52
N PHE A 229 6.53 17.44 13.05
CA PHE A 229 7.93 17.41 12.61
C PHE A 229 8.10 17.02 11.14
N ALA A 230 7.25 16.14 10.61
CA ALA A 230 7.27 15.82 9.18
C ALA A 230 6.86 17.04 8.33
N ILE A 231 5.86 17.81 8.75
CA ILE A 231 5.46 19.05 8.10
C ILE A 231 6.62 20.06 8.07
N ASP A 232 7.29 20.26 9.22
CA ASP A 232 8.43 21.15 9.31
C ASP A 232 9.57 20.75 8.36
N ARG A 233 9.89 19.45 8.30
CA ARG A 233 10.93 18.92 7.39
C ARG A 233 10.54 19.09 5.92
N VAL A 234 9.28 18.84 5.55
CA VAL A 234 8.75 19.02 4.19
C VAL A 234 8.85 20.50 3.77
N GLN A 235 8.47 21.42 4.68
CA GLN A 235 8.58 22.85 4.44
C GLN A 235 10.04 23.31 4.30
N ALA A 236 10.92 22.85 5.19
CA ALA A 236 12.34 23.16 5.14
C ALA A 236 13.01 22.65 3.84
N ALA A 237 12.55 21.55 3.29
CA ALA A 237 12.97 21.02 2.01
C ALA A 237 12.38 21.78 0.79
N GLY A 238 11.55 22.80 1.01
CA GLY A 238 10.89 23.56 -0.06
C GLY A 238 9.84 22.77 -0.84
N LEU A 239 9.35 21.66 -0.29
CA LEU A 239 8.38 20.81 -0.94
C LEU A 239 6.95 21.33 -0.69
N ARG A 240 6.09 21.10 -1.68
CA ARG A 240 4.70 21.54 -1.60
C ARG A 240 3.88 20.63 -0.71
N ILE A 241 3.20 21.23 0.27
CA ILE A 241 2.12 20.59 1.05
C ILE A 241 0.80 20.90 0.36
N THR A 242 0.03 19.86 0.05
CA THR A 242 -1.25 19.99 -0.67
C THR A 242 -2.45 20.21 0.25
N SER A 243 -2.35 19.75 1.51
CA SER A 243 -3.36 19.91 2.53
C SER A 243 -2.71 20.24 3.85
N THR A 244 -3.30 21.11 4.64
CA THR A 244 -2.87 21.42 6.00
C THR A 244 -3.35 20.35 6.98
N LEU A 245 -2.73 20.32 8.16
CA LEU A 245 -3.12 19.41 9.23
C LEU A 245 -4.62 19.51 9.55
N GLY A 246 -5.30 18.39 9.54
CA GLY A 246 -6.71 18.29 9.83
C GLY A 246 -7.07 16.93 10.45
N ARG A 247 -8.32 16.80 10.87
CA ARG A 247 -8.87 15.53 11.34
C ARG A 247 -9.92 15.03 10.36
N HIS A 248 -9.75 13.82 9.87
CA HIS A 248 -10.74 13.16 9.03
C HIS A 248 -12.03 12.91 9.82
N THR A 249 -13.18 13.11 9.18
CA THR A 249 -14.49 12.89 9.82
C THR A 249 -14.91 11.43 9.88
N ASN A 250 -14.37 10.59 8.99
CA ASN A 250 -14.75 9.19 8.87
C ASN A 250 -13.88 8.24 9.71
N ASP A 251 -12.57 8.40 9.74
CA ASP A 251 -11.64 7.54 10.46
C ASP A 251 -10.98 8.20 11.67
N HIS A 252 -11.26 9.49 11.89
CA HIS A 252 -10.71 10.32 12.96
C HIS A 252 -9.17 10.44 12.97
N MET A 253 -8.49 10.02 11.91
CA MET A 253 -7.05 10.18 11.75
C MET A 253 -6.71 11.66 11.55
N ILE A 254 -5.51 12.03 12.02
CA ILE A 254 -4.94 13.36 11.79
C ILE A 254 -3.88 13.20 10.70
N SER A 255 -3.99 14.02 9.67
CA SER A 255 -3.05 14.04 8.54
C SER A 255 -2.84 15.45 8.01
#